data_a1169f79ae97301eaed3a81853815ba7
#
_entry.id   a1169f79ae97301eaed3a81853815ba7
#
_cell.length_a   1.000
_cell.length_b   1.000
_cell.length_c   1.000
_cell.angle_alpha   90.00
_cell.angle_beta   90.00
_cell.angle_gamma   90.00
#
_symmetry.space_group_name_H-M   'P 1'
#
loop_
_entity.id
_entity.type
_entity.pdbx_description
1 polymer ?
#
loop_
_entity_poly.entity_id
_entity_poly.type
_entity_poly.pdbx_seq_one_letter_code
_entity_poly.pdbx_strand_id
1 'polypeptide(L)'
;MSGIPTPEDLAARTARAVAAAVGAGRDLGLEVGDPKVLHDVFSVVVHLAPSPVVVRVPTVLPPALRADPVALHRRQRDELDVVGWLAEQGIPVIPPSPLVPRSPVARDGFSMTFWRFVEIEEREPDYARNAASTVALHEALREYPGELPFLSSYQGAIGAGLDVLEGRPDLLAPADLERARGEWARLEPVLASREGFAETFPGVAVQTVHGDSPPYNLVHTTSGDLHADFELVTAGPIELDLAMIGPEAEDAYDEAAAELGLPTLDRRVLAVVNAAARLQAVACLALVPELPILAEGLKPALDLWRAAPPTA
;
A
#
# COMPACT_ATOMS: atom_id res chain seq x y z
N MET A 1 12.35 24.87 9.36
CA MET A 1 10.91 24.86 9.71
C MET A 1 10.14 24.90 8.38
N SER A 2 9.82 23.74 7.81
CA SER A 2 8.96 23.67 6.62
C SER A 2 7.51 23.90 7.09
N GLY A 3 6.90 25.02 6.64
CA GLY A 3 5.47 25.29 6.92
C GLY A 3 4.60 24.23 6.25
N ILE A 4 3.32 24.14 6.65
CA ILE A 4 2.32 23.33 5.96
C ILE A 4 2.24 23.84 4.50
N PRO A 5 2.30 22.95 3.47
CA PRO A 5 2.27 23.36 2.09
C PRO A 5 0.95 24.08 1.77
N THR A 6 1.06 25.15 1.00
CA THR A 6 -0.09 25.89 0.50
C THR A 6 -0.77 25.11 -0.65
N PRO A 7 -2.02 25.42 -1.02
CA PRO A 7 -2.63 24.84 -2.23
C PRO A 7 -1.77 25.07 -3.49
N GLU A 8 -1.04 26.18 -3.57
CA GLU A 8 -0.13 26.49 -4.67
C GLU A 8 1.09 25.54 -4.66
N ASP A 9 1.66 25.24 -3.50
CA ASP A 9 2.76 24.28 -3.37
C ASP A 9 2.34 22.87 -3.80
N LEU A 10 1.13 22.46 -3.41
CA LEU A 10 0.56 21.16 -3.82
C LEU A 10 0.33 21.11 -5.32
N ALA A 11 -0.28 22.15 -5.90
CA ALA A 11 -0.49 22.25 -7.34
C ALA A 11 0.83 22.25 -8.11
N ALA A 12 1.86 22.95 -7.60
CA ALA A 12 3.20 22.96 -8.20
C ALA A 12 3.87 21.57 -8.13
N ARG A 13 3.68 20.82 -7.04
CA ARG A 13 4.16 19.43 -6.92
C ARG A 13 3.50 18.55 -7.99
N THR A 14 2.17 18.60 -8.09
CA THR A 14 1.39 17.85 -9.09
C THR A 14 1.83 18.20 -10.50
N ALA A 15 1.98 19.48 -10.83
CA ALA A 15 2.42 19.92 -12.14
C ALA A 15 3.82 19.38 -12.52
N ARG A 16 4.77 19.36 -11.57
CA ARG A 16 6.10 18.76 -11.80
C ARG A 16 6.01 17.25 -12.04
N ALA A 17 5.20 16.53 -11.25
CA ALA A 17 5.00 15.08 -11.42
C ALA A 17 4.38 14.77 -12.80
N VAL A 18 3.37 15.52 -13.21
CA VAL A 18 2.75 15.39 -14.54
C VAL A 18 3.77 15.68 -15.66
N ALA A 19 4.56 16.75 -15.54
CA ALA A 19 5.60 17.06 -16.52
C ALA A 19 6.64 15.95 -16.64
N ALA A 20 7.09 15.39 -15.51
CA ALA A 20 8.01 14.26 -15.47
C ALA A 20 7.41 13.00 -16.13
N ALA A 21 6.14 12.67 -15.81
CA ALA A 21 5.43 11.53 -16.40
C ALA A 21 5.27 11.67 -17.92
N VAL A 22 4.86 12.86 -18.40
CA VAL A 22 4.72 13.17 -19.83
C VAL A 22 6.07 13.08 -20.54
N GLY A 23 7.12 13.67 -19.96
CA GLY A 23 8.47 13.60 -20.50
C GLY A 23 8.99 12.17 -20.60
N ALA A 24 8.83 11.38 -19.52
CA ALA A 24 9.24 9.97 -19.50
C ALA A 24 8.46 9.15 -20.56
N GLY A 25 7.14 9.35 -20.65
CA GLY A 25 6.32 8.68 -21.65
C GLY A 25 6.77 8.95 -23.07
N ARG A 26 7.04 10.22 -23.41
CA ARG A 26 7.55 10.62 -24.74
C ARG A 26 8.93 10.04 -25.05
N ASP A 27 9.84 10.04 -24.08
CA ASP A 27 11.18 9.44 -24.25
C ASP A 27 11.10 7.93 -24.50
N LEU A 28 10.06 7.27 -23.97
CA LEU A 28 9.75 5.84 -24.20
C LEU A 28 8.95 5.59 -25.50
N GLY A 29 8.68 6.64 -26.28
CA GLY A 29 8.00 6.53 -27.59
C GLY A 29 6.48 6.55 -27.52
N LEU A 30 5.89 6.89 -26.36
CA LEU A 30 4.43 7.03 -26.25
C LEU A 30 3.95 8.35 -26.88
N GLU A 31 2.79 8.31 -27.53
CA GLU A 31 2.06 9.50 -27.94
C GLU A 31 1.36 10.10 -26.71
N VAL A 32 1.67 11.37 -26.39
CA VAL A 32 1.06 12.09 -25.26
C VAL A 32 0.58 13.44 -25.72
N GLY A 33 -0.73 13.58 -25.90
CA GLY A 33 -1.39 14.82 -26.35
C GLY A 33 -2.21 15.51 -25.27
N ASP A 34 -2.95 14.73 -24.46
CA ASP A 34 -3.88 15.25 -23.44
C ASP A 34 -3.73 14.46 -22.13
N PRO A 35 -2.67 14.70 -21.34
CA PRO A 35 -2.44 14.00 -20.08
C PRO A 35 -3.51 14.38 -19.05
N LYS A 36 -4.09 13.39 -18.35
CA LYS A 36 -5.14 13.60 -17.36
C LYS A 36 -4.70 13.07 -16.01
N VAL A 37 -4.78 13.89 -14.97
CA VAL A 37 -4.61 13.45 -13.59
C VAL A 37 -5.86 12.68 -13.18
N LEU A 38 -5.68 11.41 -12.81
CA LEU A 38 -6.74 10.52 -12.34
C LEU A 38 -6.85 10.52 -10.83
N HIS A 39 -5.71 10.68 -10.13
CA HIS A 39 -5.61 10.65 -8.67
C HIS A 39 -4.41 11.46 -8.21
N ASP A 40 -4.51 12.14 -7.05
CA ASP A 40 -3.43 12.93 -6.46
C ASP A 40 -3.56 12.94 -4.93
N VAL A 41 -2.98 11.91 -4.28
CA VAL A 41 -2.86 11.85 -2.82
C VAL A 41 -1.39 11.50 -2.47
N PHE A 42 -1.04 10.24 -2.25
CA PHE A 42 0.36 9.81 -2.04
C PHE A 42 1.16 9.77 -3.34
N SER A 43 0.46 9.45 -4.43
CA SER A 43 1.01 9.42 -5.78
C SER A 43 0.16 10.26 -6.71
N VAL A 44 0.79 10.91 -7.67
CA VAL A 44 0.10 11.49 -8.82
C VAL A 44 -0.05 10.40 -9.87
N VAL A 45 -1.29 10.04 -10.21
CA VAL A 45 -1.63 9.03 -11.22
C VAL A 45 -2.09 9.75 -12.49
N VAL A 46 -1.36 9.55 -13.59
CA VAL A 46 -1.55 10.31 -14.84
C VAL A 46 -1.85 9.37 -15.99
N HIS A 47 -3.00 9.53 -16.63
CA HIS A 47 -3.28 8.90 -17.94
C HIS A 47 -2.59 9.69 -19.05
N LEU A 48 -1.73 9.05 -19.81
CA LEU A 48 -0.98 9.65 -20.92
C LEU A 48 -1.76 9.61 -22.25
N ALA A 49 -3.01 10.10 -22.25
CA ALA A 49 -3.85 10.06 -23.44
C ALA A 49 -3.19 10.72 -24.67
N PRO A 50 -3.35 10.14 -25.91
CA PRO A 50 -4.21 9.02 -26.28
C PRO A 50 -3.62 7.63 -26.03
N SER A 51 -2.35 7.53 -25.61
CA SER A 51 -1.77 6.23 -25.27
C SER A 51 -2.55 5.57 -24.11
N PRO A 52 -2.88 4.26 -24.18
CA PRO A 52 -3.60 3.55 -23.13
C PRO A 52 -2.68 3.21 -21.94
N VAL A 53 -2.00 4.22 -21.41
CA VAL A 53 -0.97 4.08 -20.38
C VAL A 53 -1.25 5.03 -19.23
N VAL A 54 -1.19 4.51 -18.02
CA VAL A 54 -1.23 5.27 -16.77
C VAL A 54 0.16 5.24 -16.13
N VAL A 55 0.61 6.38 -15.66
CA VAL A 55 1.86 6.52 -14.90
C VAL A 55 1.53 6.81 -13.46
N ARG A 56 2.07 6.02 -12.52
CA ARG A 56 2.04 6.32 -11.09
C ARG A 56 3.37 6.94 -10.68
N VAL A 57 3.29 8.15 -10.14
CA VAL A 57 4.43 8.96 -9.68
C VAL A 57 4.27 9.19 -8.18
N PRO A 58 4.94 8.43 -7.29
CA PRO A 58 4.94 8.69 -5.85
C PRO A 58 5.50 10.09 -5.56
N THR A 59 4.71 10.90 -4.86
CA THR A 59 5.06 12.29 -4.51
C THR A 59 5.17 12.51 -3.01
N VAL A 60 4.52 11.67 -2.20
CA VAL A 60 4.64 11.64 -0.75
C VAL A 60 5.14 10.26 -0.34
N LEU A 61 6.33 10.21 0.20
CA LEU A 61 7.00 8.98 0.58
C LEU A 61 7.24 8.93 2.09
N PRO A 62 7.13 7.75 2.71
CA PRO A 62 7.64 7.55 4.06
C PRO A 62 9.10 8.01 4.19
N PRO A 63 9.51 8.57 5.34
CA PRO A 63 10.85 9.15 5.51
C PRO A 63 11.99 8.21 5.11
N ALA A 64 11.87 6.92 5.43
CA ALA A 64 12.87 5.91 5.09
C ALA A 64 13.05 5.72 3.57
N LEU A 65 11.94 5.65 2.81
CA LEU A 65 11.99 5.50 1.34
C LEU A 65 12.44 6.78 0.64
N ARG A 66 12.13 7.94 1.22
CA ARG A 66 12.62 9.22 0.70
C ARG A 66 14.13 9.33 0.82
N ALA A 67 14.70 8.81 1.90
CA ALA A 67 16.14 8.81 2.15
C ALA A 67 16.91 7.76 1.33
N ASP A 68 16.21 6.75 0.79
CA ASP A 68 16.82 5.64 0.05
C ASP A 68 16.15 5.42 -1.32
N PRO A 69 16.59 6.13 -2.38
CA PRO A 69 16.07 5.92 -3.74
C PRO A 69 16.29 4.50 -4.29
N VAL A 70 17.28 3.77 -3.78
CA VAL A 70 17.55 2.37 -4.19
C VAL A 70 16.46 1.45 -3.62
N ALA A 71 16.08 1.65 -2.36
CA ALA A 71 14.98 0.92 -1.75
C ALA A 71 13.65 1.20 -2.45
N LEU A 72 13.36 2.47 -2.81
CA LEU A 72 12.19 2.83 -3.60
C LEU A 72 12.16 2.13 -4.96
N HIS A 73 13.30 2.15 -5.69
CA HIS A 73 13.40 1.50 -6.98
C HIS A 73 13.18 -0.02 -6.88
N ARG A 74 13.76 -0.67 -5.85
CA ARG A 74 13.56 -2.10 -5.59
C ARG A 74 12.09 -2.42 -5.33
N ARG A 75 11.44 -1.67 -4.43
CA ARG A 75 10.01 -1.83 -4.12
C ARG A 75 9.14 -1.71 -5.38
N GLN A 76 9.38 -0.71 -6.23
CA GLN A 76 8.67 -0.56 -7.48
C GLN A 76 8.94 -1.71 -8.46
N ARG A 77 10.15 -2.27 -8.44
CA ARG A 77 10.48 -3.46 -9.23
C ARG A 77 9.74 -4.69 -8.72
N ASP A 78 9.75 -4.94 -7.42
CA ASP A 78 9.04 -6.06 -6.79
C ASP A 78 7.55 -6.02 -7.15
N GLU A 79 6.93 -4.84 -7.09
CA GLU A 79 5.55 -4.63 -7.52
C GLU A 79 5.33 -5.01 -9.00
N LEU A 80 6.16 -4.47 -9.91
CA LEU A 80 6.04 -4.74 -11.34
C LEU A 80 6.25 -6.22 -11.66
N ASP A 81 7.17 -6.89 -10.97
CA ASP A 81 7.49 -8.30 -11.17
C ASP A 81 6.35 -9.19 -10.69
N VAL A 82 5.79 -8.94 -9.49
CA VAL A 82 4.64 -9.70 -8.97
C VAL A 82 3.40 -9.51 -9.83
N VAL A 83 3.04 -8.27 -10.13
CA VAL A 83 1.82 -8.01 -10.93
C VAL A 83 1.97 -8.49 -12.37
N GLY A 84 3.18 -8.37 -12.94
CA GLY A 84 3.47 -8.93 -14.27
C GLY A 84 3.31 -10.44 -14.29
N TRP A 85 3.83 -11.13 -13.26
CA TRP A 85 3.67 -12.57 -13.12
C TRP A 85 2.19 -12.97 -12.94
N LEU A 86 1.44 -12.29 -12.06
CA LEU A 86 0.00 -12.53 -11.86
C LEU A 86 -0.78 -12.39 -13.19
N ALA A 87 -0.50 -11.34 -13.95
CA ALA A 87 -1.12 -11.12 -15.26
C ALA A 87 -0.79 -12.23 -16.27
N GLU A 88 0.44 -12.75 -16.27
CA GLU A 88 0.88 -13.88 -17.09
C GLU A 88 0.18 -15.20 -16.70
N GLN A 89 -0.22 -15.34 -15.41
CA GLN A 89 -1.04 -16.48 -14.95
C GLN A 89 -2.54 -16.27 -15.18
N GLY A 90 -2.96 -15.14 -15.75
CA GLY A 90 -4.37 -14.84 -16.01
C GLY A 90 -5.17 -14.38 -14.80
N ILE A 91 -4.48 -14.01 -13.71
CA ILE A 91 -5.12 -13.44 -12.52
C ILE A 91 -5.62 -12.03 -12.83
N PRO A 92 -6.84 -11.65 -12.39
CA PRO A 92 -7.43 -10.35 -12.70
C PRO A 92 -6.76 -9.22 -11.93
N VAL A 93 -5.71 -8.65 -12.49
CA VAL A 93 -4.95 -7.49 -11.97
C VAL A 93 -4.88 -6.39 -13.03
N ILE A 94 -4.61 -5.14 -12.62
CA ILE A 94 -4.20 -4.09 -13.56
C ILE A 94 -2.73 -4.33 -13.94
N PRO A 95 -2.43 -4.80 -15.16
CA PRO A 95 -1.07 -5.21 -15.49
C PRO A 95 -0.15 -4.02 -15.79
N PRO A 96 1.17 -4.20 -15.67
CA PRO A 96 2.14 -3.27 -16.24
C PRO A 96 1.86 -3.04 -17.72
N SER A 97 2.10 -1.82 -18.20
CA SER A 97 1.91 -1.49 -19.62
C SER A 97 2.84 -2.32 -20.52
N PRO A 98 2.31 -2.99 -21.55
CA PRO A 98 3.15 -3.72 -22.51
C PRO A 98 3.85 -2.79 -23.53
N LEU A 99 3.52 -1.48 -23.52
CA LEU A 99 4.07 -0.52 -24.50
C LEU A 99 5.42 0.06 -24.08
N VAL A 100 5.86 -0.21 -22.86
CA VAL A 100 7.12 0.29 -22.29
C VAL A 100 7.83 -0.84 -21.53
N PRO A 101 9.15 -0.73 -21.28
CA PRO A 101 9.86 -1.72 -20.47
C PRO A 101 9.24 -1.86 -19.06
N ARG A 102 9.10 -3.09 -18.58
CA ARG A 102 8.61 -3.42 -17.22
C ARG A 102 9.68 -3.13 -16.17
N SER A 103 9.96 -1.85 -15.97
CA SER A 103 10.92 -1.38 -14.96
C SER A 103 10.57 0.04 -14.52
N PRO A 104 10.92 0.43 -13.27
CA PRO A 104 10.76 1.81 -12.84
C PRO A 104 11.59 2.77 -13.70
N VAL A 105 11.06 3.95 -13.95
CA VAL A 105 11.72 5.01 -14.73
C VAL A 105 11.98 6.21 -13.83
N ALA A 106 13.23 6.66 -13.80
CA ALA A 106 13.64 7.86 -13.06
C ALA A 106 13.65 9.07 -14.00
N ARG A 107 13.01 10.18 -13.60
CA ARG A 107 13.04 11.46 -14.30
C ARG A 107 12.75 12.62 -13.36
N ASP A 108 13.52 13.69 -13.48
CA ASP A 108 13.32 14.96 -12.77
C ASP A 108 13.16 14.81 -11.26
N GLY A 109 13.89 13.83 -10.65
CA GLY A 109 13.85 13.51 -9.23
C GLY A 109 12.70 12.61 -8.80
N PHE A 110 11.84 12.17 -9.72
CA PHE A 110 10.80 11.17 -9.46
C PHE A 110 11.23 9.80 -9.96
N SER A 111 10.71 8.74 -9.29
CA SER A 111 10.73 7.37 -9.77
C SER A 111 9.28 6.96 -10.02
N MET A 112 8.97 6.37 -11.18
CA MET A 112 7.61 6.12 -11.60
C MET A 112 7.44 4.75 -12.28
N THR A 113 6.21 4.22 -12.24
CA THR A 113 5.81 2.96 -12.85
C THR A 113 4.69 3.16 -13.87
N PHE A 114 4.64 2.30 -14.88
CA PHE A 114 3.74 2.43 -16.02
C PHE A 114 2.78 1.25 -16.10
N TRP A 115 1.48 1.55 -16.16
CA TRP A 115 0.38 0.59 -16.06
C TRP A 115 -0.53 0.68 -17.27
N ARG A 116 -1.28 -0.37 -17.55
CA ARG A 116 -2.35 -0.30 -18.54
C ARG A 116 -3.46 0.60 -18.04
N PHE A 117 -3.96 1.49 -18.92
CA PHE A 117 -5.18 2.24 -18.64
C PHE A 117 -6.38 1.28 -18.68
N VAL A 118 -7.26 1.37 -17.70
CA VAL A 118 -8.56 0.69 -17.63
C VAL A 118 -9.66 1.71 -17.39
N GLU A 119 -10.82 1.49 -17.99
CA GLU A 119 -12.01 2.29 -17.71
C GLU A 119 -12.67 1.79 -16.43
N ILE A 120 -12.79 2.67 -15.44
CA ILE A 120 -13.36 2.37 -14.13
C ILE A 120 -14.86 2.59 -14.17
N GLU A 121 -15.61 1.64 -13.63
CA GLU A 121 -17.02 1.80 -13.30
C GLU A 121 -17.16 2.25 -11.85
N GLU A 122 -17.84 3.39 -11.63
CA GLU A 122 -18.21 3.81 -10.29
C GLU A 122 -19.31 2.87 -9.75
N ARG A 123 -19.00 2.18 -8.66
CA ARG A 123 -19.92 1.29 -7.95
C ARG A 123 -19.60 1.34 -6.46
N GLU A 124 -20.64 1.27 -5.63
CA GLU A 124 -20.48 1.11 -4.19
C GLU A 124 -19.69 -0.19 -3.89
N PRO A 125 -18.61 -0.12 -3.10
CA PRO A 125 -17.82 -1.30 -2.80
C PRO A 125 -18.58 -2.26 -1.88
N ASP A 126 -18.49 -3.54 -2.19
CA ASP A 126 -18.92 -4.64 -1.33
C ASP A 126 -17.68 -5.30 -0.71
N TYR A 127 -17.29 -4.83 0.45
CA TYR A 127 -16.05 -5.27 1.09
C TYR A 127 -16.08 -6.74 1.52
N ALA A 128 -17.25 -7.30 1.86
CA ALA A 128 -17.36 -8.72 2.18
C ALA A 128 -17.12 -9.58 0.92
N ARG A 129 -17.74 -9.24 -0.20
CA ARG A 129 -17.50 -9.88 -1.49
C ARG A 129 -16.05 -9.72 -1.94
N ASN A 130 -15.48 -8.53 -1.76
CA ASN A 130 -14.10 -8.25 -2.14
C ASN A 130 -13.13 -9.07 -1.27
N ALA A 131 -13.39 -9.23 0.03
CA ALA A 131 -12.62 -10.08 0.91
C ALA A 131 -12.69 -11.56 0.49
N ALA A 132 -13.88 -12.06 0.17
CA ALA A 132 -14.05 -13.42 -0.37
C ALA A 132 -13.24 -13.62 -1.66
N SER A 133 -13.20 -12.62 -2.57
CA SER A 133 -12.40 -12.70 -3.81
C SER A 133 -10.89 -12.70 -3.57
N THR A 134 -10.43 -12.15 -2.43
CA THR A 134 -9.02 -12.13 -2.04
C THR A 134 -8.45 -13.53 -1.79
N VAL A 135 -9.28 -14.52 -1.47
CA VAL A 135 -8.85 -15.92 -1.31
C VAL A 135 -8.16 -16.44 -2.58
N ALA A 136 -8.75 -16.20 -3.76
CA ALA A 136 -8.16 -16.61 -5.03
C ALA A 136 -6.86 -15.87 -5.34
N LEU A 137 -6.77 -14.58 -4.95
CA LEU A 137 -5.53 -13.83 -5.06
C LEU A 137 -4.43 -14.41 -4.16
N HIS A 138 -4.75 -14.77 -2.91
CA HIS A 138 -3.80 -15.39 -1.97
C HIS A 138 -3.33 -16.76 -2.46
N GLU A 139 -4.21 -17.57 -3.05
CA GLU A 139 -3.84 -18.84 -3.66
C GLU A 139 -2.83 -18.64 -4.79
N ALA A 140 -3.10 -17.68 -5.68
CA ALA A 140 -2.17 -17.34 -6.75
C ALA A 140 -0.84 -16.81 -6.20
N LEU A 141 -0.86 -15.83 -5.30
CA LEU A 141 0.36 -15.23 -4.72
C LEU A 141 1.24 -16.23 -3.98
N ARG A 142 0.67 -17.31 -3.41
CA ARG A 142 1.43 -18.39 -2.77
C ARG A 142 2.39 -19.09 -3.74
N GLU A 143 2.02 -19.16 -5.02
CA GLU A 143 2.80 -19.80 -6.06
C GLU A 143 3.84 -18.84 -6.72
N TYR A 144 3.90 -17.58 -6.31
CA TYR A 144 4.88 -16.62 -6.82
C TYR A 144 6.31 -17.08 -6.51
N PRO A 145 7.18 -17.25 -7.52
CA PRO A 145 8.50 -17.87 -7.33
C PRO A 145 9.57 -16.91 -6.80
N GLY A 146 9.29 -15.60 -6.74
CA GLY A 146 10.26 -14.61 -6.29
C GLY A 146 10.33 -14.50 -4.77
N GLU A 147 11.44 -13.96 -4.28
CA GLU A 147 11.62 -13.65 -2.87
C GLU A 147 11.33 -12.17 -2.60
N LEU A 148 10.52 -11.90 -1.58
CA LEU A 148 10.16 -10.55 -1.14
C LEU A 148 10.62 -10.30 0.30
N PRO A 149 10.88 -9.03 0.66
CA PRO A 149 11.12 -8.66 2.05
C PRO A 149 9.94 -9.04 2.94
N PHE A 150 10.22 -9.44 4.18
CA PHE A 150 9.19 -9.79 5.15
C PHE A 150 8.57 -8.53 5.75
N LEU A 151 7.22 -8.41 5.72
CA LEU A 151 6.42 -7.33 6.30
C LEU A 151 6.99 -5.93 6.03
N SER A 152 7.44 -5.68 4.80
CA SER A 152 8.12 -4.43 4.40
C SER A 152 7.28 -3.16 4.63
N SER A 153 5.95 -3.28 4.67
CA SER A 153 5.02 -2.19 4.99
C SER A 153 5.15 -1.67 6.43
N TYR A 154 5.57 -2.53 7.37
CA TYR A 154 5.78 -2.16 8.77
C TYR A 154 7.23 -1.85 9.09
N GLN A 155 8.18 -2.53 8.42
CA GLN A 155 9.61 -2.36 8.68
C GLN A 155 10.07 -0.94 8.35
N GLY A 156 10.57 -0.24 9.37
CA GLY A 156 11.08 1.13 9.23
C GLY A 156 10.01 2.22 9.06
N ALA A 157 8.75 1.88 8.74
CA ALA A 157 7.70 2.88 8.54
C ALA A 157 7.13 3.37 9.87
N ILE A 158 6.75 2.44 10.76
CA ILE A 158 6.14 2.79 12.05
C ILE A 158 7.18 3.49 12.93
N GLY A 159 8.34 2.87 13.19
CA GLY A 159 9.38 3.46 14.02
C GLY A 159 9.84 4.83 13.54
N ALA A 160 10.19 4.96 12.25
CA ALA A 160 10.61 6.24 11.68
C ALA A 160 9.51 7.31 11.71
N GLY A 161 8.25 6.93 11.52
CA GLY A 161 7.12 7.86 11.67
C GLY A 161 6.99 8.38 13.10
N LEU A 162 7.08 7.49 14.11
CA LEU A 162 7.05 7.87 15.53
C LEU A 162 8.25 8.76 15.91
N ASP A 163 9.43 8.54 15.32
CA ASP A 163 10.61 9.39 15.54
C ASP A 163 10.40 10.82 15.01
N VAL A 164 9.80 10.96 13.83
CA VAL A 164 9.43 12.28 13.29
C VAL A 164 8.41 12.99 14.21
N LEU A 165 7.47 12.25 14.78
CA LEU A 165 6.42 12.81 15.66
C LEU A 165 6.95 13.26 17.02
N GLU A 166 8.15 12.83 17.46
CA GLU A 166 8.77 13.31 18.71
C GLU A 166 8.94 14.83 18.72
N GLY A 167 9.28 15.41 17.57
CA GLY A 167 9.42 16.87 17.42
C GLY A 167 8.12 17.59 17.07
N ARG A 168 6.97 16.90 17.04
CA ARG A 168 5.71 17.42 16.49
C ARG A 168 4.51 17.20 17.44
N PRO A 169 4.54 17.85 18.65
CA PRO A 169 3.41 17.74 19.59
C PRO A 169 2.11 18.37 19.06
N ASP A 170 2.19 19.14 17.99
CA ASP A 170 1.05 19.68 17.24
C ASP A 170 0.31 18.62 16.42
N LEU A 171 0.98 17.51 16.04
CA LEU A 171 0.40 16.40 15.28
C LEU A 171 -0.03 15.24 16.17
N LEU A 172 0.73 14.94 17.21
CA LEU A 172 0.44 13.88 18.16
C LEU A 172 0.83 14.32 19.59
N ALA A 173 -0.11 14.23 20.51
CA ALA A 173 0.14 14.60 21.90
C ALA A 173 1.24 13.71 22.52
N PRO A 174 2.10 14.25 23.42
CA PRO A 174 3.20 13.49 24.03
C PRO A 174 2.77 12.19 24.71
N ALA A 175 1.61 12.17 25.38
CA ALA A 175 1.09 10.96 26.01
C ALA A 175 0.67 9.88 24.99
N ASP A 176 0.11 10.29 23.85
CA ASP A 176 -0.23 9.39 22.74
C ASP A 176 1.05 8.83 22.10
N LEU A 177 2.08 9.66 21.93
CA LEU A 177 3.37 9.23 21.38
C LEU A 177 4.06 8.20 22.32
N GLU A 178 4.06 8.45 23.62
CA GLU A 178 4.59 7.51 24.62
C GLU A 178 3.85 6.17 24.55
N ARG A 179 2.52 6.19 24.49
CA ARG A 179 1.69 5.00 24.29
C ARG A 179 2.06 4.26 23.00
N ALA A 180 2.11 4.96 21.86
CA ALA A 180 2.41 4.36 20.57
C ALA A 180 3.81 3.71 20.54
N ARG A 181 4.82 4.36 21.12
CA ARG A 181 6.16 3.79 21.26
C ARG A 181 6.19 2.55 22.14
N GLY A 182 5.45 2.57 23.24
CA GLY A 182 5.33 1.41 24.14
C GLY A 182 4.62 0.21 23.45
N GLU A 183 3.61 0.47 22.65
CA GLU A 183 2.94 -0.57 21.84
C GLU A 183 3.87 -1.10 20.74
N TRP A 184 4.56 -0.22 20.01
CA TRP A 184 5.48 -0.63 18.96
C TRP A 184 6.64 -1.47 19.51
N ALA A 185 7.24 -1.09 20.64
CA ALA A 185 8.31 -1.85 21.28
C ALA A 185 7.92 -3.30 21.63
N ARG A 186 6.62 -3.58 21.82
CA ARG A 186 6.10 -4.95 22.03
C ARG A 186 5.85 -5.70 20.72
N LEU A 187 5.42 -5.00 19.66
CA LEU A 187 5.09 -5.61 18.37
C LEU A 187 6.33 -5.80 17.48
N GLU A 188 7.29 -4.89 17.55
CA GLU A 188 8.47 -4.89 16.69
C GLU A 188 9.24 -6.21 16.71
N PRO A 189 9.54 -6.86 17.87
CA PRO A 189 10.25 -8.14 17.89
C PRO A 189 9.54 -9.25 17.11
N VAL A 190 8.20 -9.20 17.04
CA VAL A 190 7.39 -10.19 16.31
C VAL A 190 7.36 -9.88 14.81
N LEU A 191 7.32 -8.58 14.45
CA LEU A 191 7.08 -8.15 13.07
C LEU A 191 8.36 -7.78 12.30
N ALA A 192 9.51 -7.65 12.99
CA ALA A 192 10.76 -7.23 12.37
C ALA A 192 11.46 -8.34 11.55
N SER A 193 11.18 -9.61 11.83
CA SER A 193 11.82 -10.74 11.14
C SER A 193 10.92 -11.97 11.02
N ARG A 194 11.23 -12.82 10.02
CA ARG A 194 10.55 -14.13 9.89
C ARG A 194 10.75 -15.01 11.12
N GLU A 195 11.95 -14.94 11.71
CA GLU A 195 12.33 -15.73 12.90
C GLU A 195 11.46 -15.32 14.09
N GLY A 196 11.38 -14.04 14.42
CA GLY A 196 10.56 -13.53 15.54
C GLY A 196 9.07 -13.83 15.34
N PHE A 197 8.59 -13.74 14.10
CA PHE A 197 7.23 -14.11 13.75
C PHE A 197 6.98 -15.62 13.95
N ALA A 198 7.87 -16.48 13.44
CA ALA A 198 7.74 -17.94 13.55
C ALA A 198 7.87 -18.46 14.98
N GLU A 199 8.68 -17.79 15.83
CA GLU A 199 8.77 -18.10 17.27
C GLU A 199 7.44 -17.80 17.99
N THR A 200 6.77 -16.70 17.61
CA THR A 200 5.50 -16.28 18.22
C THR A 200 4.31 -17.08 17.68
N PHE A 201 4.33 -17.38 16.38
CA PHE A 201 3.26 -18.05 15.65
C PHE A 201 3.76 -19.31 14.92
N PRO A 202 4.17 -20.36 15.66
CA PRO A 202 4.69 -21.57 15.05
C PRO A 202 3.63 -22.24 14.18
N GLY A 203 4.01 -22.54 12.93
CA GLY A 203 3.15 -23.21 11.96
C GLY A 203 2.26 -22.28 11.12
N VAL A 204 2.24 -20.96 11.37
CA VAL A 204 1.58 -20.00 10.49
C VAL A 204 2.40 -19.82 9.22
N ALA A 205 1.73 -19.96 8.07
CA ALA A 205 2.38 -19.81 6.78
C ALA A 205 2.72 -18.34 6.49
N VAL A 206 3.90 -18.14 5.88
CA VAL A 206 4.34 -16.85 5.31
C VAL A 206 4.48 -17.03 3.81
N GLN A 207 3.74 -16.27 3.06
CA GLN A 207 3.71 -16.30 1.60
C GLN A 207 3.82 -14.88 1.02
N THR A 208 3.83 -14.74 -0.29
CA THR A 208 3.61 -13.43 -0.93
C THR A 208 2.19 -12.99 -0.67
N VAL A 209 2.01 -11.75 -0.23
CA VAL A 209 0.72 -11.11 0.02
C VAL A 209 0.71 -9.71 -0.60
N HIS A 210 -0.46 -9.14 -0.81
CA HIS A 210 -0.62 -7.81 -1.41
C HIS A 210 0.00 -6.70 -0.54
N GLY A 211 -0.18 -6.79 0.77
CA GLY A 211 0.42 -5.88 1.76
C GLY A 211 -0.37 -4.61 2.05
N ASP A 212 -1.47 -4.36 1.34
CA ASP A 212 -2.32 -3.17 1.51
C ASP A 212 -3.81 -3.47 1.27
N SER A 213 -4.36 -4.36 2.07
CA SER A 213 -5.81 -4.66 2.11
C SER A 213 -6.47 -4.75 0.72
N PRO A 214 -6.25 -5.83 -0.06
CA PRO A 214 -6.79 -5.99 -1.41
C PRO A 214 -8.30 -5.76 -1.53
N PRO A 215 -9.15 -6.01 -0.51
CA PRO A 215 -10.57 -5.70 -0.60
C PRO A 215 -10.89 -4.21 -0.82
N TYR A 216 -10.00 -3.30 -0.43
CA TYR A 216 -10.13 -1.86 -0.72
C TYR A 216 -9.52 -1.47 -2.06
N ASN A 217 -8.66 -2.32 -2.63
CA ASN A 217 -7.90 -2.09 -3.85
C ASN A 217 -8.42 -2.91 -5.03
N LEU A 218 -9.72 -3.24 -5.02
CA LEU A 218 -10.42 -3.87 -6.13
C LEU A 218 -11.09 -2.81 -7.00
N VAL A 219 -10.65 -2.71 -8.25
CA VAL A 219 -11.15 -1.75 -9.23
C VAL A 219 -12.22 -2.43 -10.09
N HIS A 220 -13.41 -1.83 -10.11
CA HIS A 220 -14.51 -2.32 -10.95
C HIS A 220 -14.38 -1.77 -12.37
N THR A 221 -14.45 -2.65 -13.37
CA THR A 221 -14.39 -2.27 -14.79
C THR A 221 -15.52 -2.93 -15.56
N THR A 222 -15.79 -2.46 -16.78
CA THR A 222 -16.78 -3.08 -17.70
C THR A 222 -16.45 -4.53 -18.06
N SER A 223 -15.21 -4.95 -17.89
CA SER A 223 -14.72 -6.31 -18.19
C SER A 223 -14.58 -7.21 -16.95
N GLY A 224 -14.91 -6.70 -15.77
CA GLY A 224 -14.77 -7.41 -14.50
C GLY A 224 -13.95 -6.66 -13.48
N ASP A 225 -13.81 -7.25 -12.30
CA ASP A 225 -13.09 -6.65 -11.18
C ASP A 225 -11.58 -6.98 -11.29
N LEU A 226 -10.71 -6.00 -11.03
CA LEU A 226 -9.25 -6.13 -11.13
C LEU A 226 -8.59 -5.70 -9.80
N HIS A 227 -7.71 -6.51 -9.26
CA HIS A 227 -6.86 -6.09 -8.15
C HIS A 227 -5.82 -5.07 -8.63
N ALA A 228 -5.58 -4.03 -7.83
CA ALA A 228 -4.69 -2.91 -8.11
C ALA A 228 -3.84 -2.56 -6.89
N ASP A 229 -2.87 -1.68 -7.09
CA ASP A 229 -2.06 -1.04 -6.04
C ASP A 229 -1.25 -2.00 -5.15
N PHE A 230 -0.43 -2.83 -5.80
CA PHE A 230 0.49 -3.77 -5.14
C PHE A 230 1.78 -3.09 -4.62
N GLU A 231 1.76 -1.78 -4.39
CA GLU A 231 2.98 -1.08 -3.98
C GLU A 231 3.55 -1.52 -2.62
N LEU A 232 2.75 -2.19 -1.80
CA LEU A 232 3.15 -2.76 -0.51
C LEU A 232 3.37 -4.27 -0.56
N VAL A 233 3.40 -4.88 -1.76
CA VAL A 233 3.60 -6.32 -1.91
C VAL A 233 4.83 -6.79 -1.11
N THR A 234 4.63 -7.88 -0.36
CA THR A 234 5.61 -8.34 0.62
C THR A 234 5.47 -9.84 0.91
N ALA A 235 6.43 -10.41 1.60
CA ALA A 235 6.21 -11.70 2.24
C ALA A 235 5.57 -11.48 3.61
N GLY A 236 4.48 -12.20 3.92
CA GLY A 236 3.76 -12.05 5.17
C GLY A 236 2.69 -13.14 5.37
N PRO A 237 2.01 -13.15 6.52
CA PRO A 237 0.82 -13.96 6.73
C PRO A 237 -0.37 -13.35 5.97
N ILE A 238 -1.34 -14.17 5.59
CA ILE A 238 -2.54 -13.72 4.85
C ILE A 238 -3.37 -12.70 5.63
N GLU A 239 -3.30 -12.74 6.95
CA GLU A 239 -3.98 -11.81 7.86
C GLU A 239 -3.55 -10.36 7.66
N LEU A 240 -2.36 -10.11 7.11
CA LEU A 240 -1.90 -8.76 6.79
C LEU A 240 -2.87 -8.04 5.85
N ASP A 241 -3.35 -8.76 4.84
CA ASP A 241 -4.23 -8.23 3.81
C ASP A 241 -5.69 -8.04 4.28
N LEU A 242 -6.04 -8.63 5.42
CA LEU A 242 -7.36 -8.48 6.06
C LEU A 242 -7.31 -7.59 7.31
N ALA A 243 -6.18 -6.91 7.54
CA ALA A 243 -6.04 -6.04 8.69
C ALA A 243 -7.05 -4.88 8.65
N MET A 244 -7.76 -4.67 9.76
CA MET A 244 -8.73 -3.57 9.97
C MET A 244 -9.95 -3.59 9.03
N ILE A 245 -10.22 -4.68 8.32
CA ILE A 245 -11.35 -4.75 7.39
C ILE A 245 -12.70 -4.95 8.09
N GLY A 246 -12.68 -5.52 9.29
CA GLY A 246 -13.87 -5.77 10.10
C GLY A 246 -14.46 -7.18 9.99
N PRO A 247 -15.27 -7.56 10.98
CA PRO A 247 -15.69 -8.95 11.16
C PRO A 247 -16.51 -9.52 9.99
N GLU A 248 -17.37 -8.73 9.36
CA GLU A 248 -18.20 -9.20 8.24
C GLU A 248 -17.34 -9.63 7.04
N ALA A 249 -16.30 -8.85 6.71
CA ALA A 249 -15.39 -9.17 5.62
C ALA A 249 -14.40 -10.30 6.01
N GLU A 250 -13.98 -10.37 7.28
CA GLU A 250 -13.19 -11.47 7.82
C GLU A 250 -13.95 -12.80 7.74
N ASP A 251 -15.24 -12.82 8.09
CA ASP A 251 -16.10 -14.01 8.02
C ASP A 251 -16.33 -14.43 6.56
N ALA A 252 -16.57 -13.47 5.65
CA ALA A 252 -16.72 -13.76 4.21
C ALA A 252 -15.42 -14.35 3.60
N TYR A 253 -14.24 -13.88 4.02
CA TYR A 253 -12.97 -14.50 3.65
C TYR A 253 -12.88 -15.96 4.14
N ASP A 254 -13.16 -16.19 5.42
CA ASP A 254 -13.07 -17.52 6.04
C ASP A 254 -14.05 -18.53 5.40
N GLU A 255 -15.28 -18.10 5.09
CA GLU A 255 -16.27 -18.92 4.38
C GLU A 255 -15.75 -19.31 3.00
N ALA A 256 -15.27 -18.34 2.21
CA ALA A 256 -14.72 -18.61 0.88
C ALA A 256 -13.46 -19.49 0.91
N ALA A 257 -12.57 -19.27 1.88
CA ALA A 257 -11.38 -20.11 2.07
C ALA A 257 -11.75 -21.55 2.44
N ALA A 258 -12.72 -21.74 3.34
CA ALA A 258 -13.19 -23.06 3.75
C ALA A 258 -13.85 -23.83 2.59
N GLU A 259 -14.62 -23.18 1.72
CA GLU A 259 -15.22 -23.77 0.53
C GLU A 259 -14.16 -24.33 -0.44
N LEU A 260 -12.99 -23.70 -0.49
CA LEU A 260 -11.86 -24.12 -1.34
C LEU A 260 -10.88 -25.05 -0.61
N GLY A 261 -11.11 -25.36 0.67
CA GLY A 261 -10.19 -26.16 1.48
C GLY A 261 -8.86 -25.46 1.78
N LEU A 262 -8.87 -24.11 1.76
CA LEU A 262 -7.72 -23.26 2.02
C LEU A 262 -7.68 -22.82 3.50
N PRO A 263 -6.52 -22.33 4.00
CA PRO A 263 -6.40 -21.83 5.36
C PRO A 263 -7.33 -20.64 5.62
N THR A 264 -8.02 -20.66 6.75
CA THR A 264 -8.77 -19.53 7.30
C THR A 264 -7.86 -18.66 8.15
N LEU A 265 -8.32 -17.47 8.54
CA LEU A 265 -7.55 -16.51 9.33
C LEU A 265 -7.20 -17.02 10.73
N ASP A 266 -5.95 -16.96 11.14
CA ASP A 266 -5.54 -17.13 12.54
C ASP A 266 -5.85 -15.84 13.31
N ARG A 267 -6.84 -15.88 14.18
CA ARG A 267 -7.31 -14.70 14.94
C ARG A 267 -6.24 -14.10 15.87
N ARG A 268 -5.22 -14.87 16.26
CA ARG A 268 -4.09 -14.36 17.07
C ARG A 268 -3.17 -13.52 16.19
N VAL A 269 -2.87 -13.98 14.97
CA VAL A 269 -2.08 -13.23 13.97
C VAL A 269 -2.83 -11.98 13.58
N LEU A 270 -4.12 -12.10 13.25
CA LEU A 270 -4.97 -10.96 12.87
C LEU A 270 -5.01 -9.88 13.97
N ALA A 271 -5.05 -10.27 15.25
CA ALA A 271 -5.00 -9.31 16.35
C ALA A 271 -3.69 -8.50 16.37
N VAL A 272 -2.55 -9.14 16.07
CA VAL A 272 -1.24 -8.49 16.02
C VAL A 272 -1.11 -7.57 14.81
N VAL A 273 -1.53 -8.02 13.61
CA VAL A 273 -1.48 -7.16 12.42
C VAL A 273 -2.48 -6.00 12.50
N ASN A 274 -3.65 -6.20 13.11
CA ASN A 274 -4.60 -5.13 13.41
C ASN A 274 -4.00 -4.08 14.37
N ALA A 275 -3.24 -4.51 15.39
CA ALA A 275 -2.56 -3.57 16.28
C ALA A 275 -1.47 -2.79 15.53
N ALA A 276 -0.69 -3.45 14.68
CA ALA A 276 0.33 -2.81 13.85
C ALA A 276 -0.27 -1.83 12.83
N ALA A 277 -1.37 -2.18 12.17
CA ALA A 277 -2.07 -1.30 11.23
C ALA A 277 -2.59 -0.02 11.90
N ARG A 278 -3.12 -0.13 13.14
CA ARG A 278 -3.49 1.05 13.94
C ARG A 278 -2.28 1.94 14.25
N LEU A 279 -1.14 1.36 14.60
CA LEU A 279 0.10 2.13 14.83
C LEU A 279 0.65 2.73 13.55
N GLN A 280 0.52 2.06 12.42
CA GLN A 280 0.89 2.61 11.12
C GLN A 280 0.06 3.86 10.80
N ALA A 281 -1.25 3.85 11.08
CA ALA A 281 -2.09 5.04 10.94
C ALA A 281 -1.63 6.19 11.85
N VAL A 282 -1.21 5.90 13.10
CA VAL A 282 -0.60 6.90 14.00
C VAL A 282 0.70 7.45 13.40
N ALA A 283 1.59 6.57 12.91
CA ALA A 283 2.87 6.95 12.32
C ALA A 283 2.70 7.79 11.03
N CYS A 284 1.62 7.56 10.27
CA CYS A 284 1.28 8.34 9.07
C CYS A 284 1.00 9.82 9.36
N LEU A 285 0.72 10.21 10.62
CA LEU A 285 0.65 11.63 11.00
C LEU A 285 1.95 12.39 10.69
N ALA A 286 3.08 11.70 10.66
CA ALA A 286 4.37 12.29 10.24
C ALA A 286 4.34 12.84 8.81
N LEU A 287 3.41 12.40 7.97
CA LEU A 287 3.24 12.84 6.58
C LEU A 287 2.27 14.02 6.42
N VAL A 288 1.52 14.40 7.47
CA VAL A 288 0.59 15.55 7.44
C VAL A 288 1.25 16.83 6.92
N PRO A 289 2.52 17.15 7.27
CA PRO A 289 3.18 18.35 6.73
C PRO A 289 3.35 18.35 5.21
N GLU A 290 3.28 17.21 4.53
CA GLU A 290 3.40 17.09 3.08
C GLU A 290 2.07 16.77 2.40
N LEU A 291 1.14 16.20 3.17
CA LEU A 291 -0.19 15.80 2.72
C LEU A 291 -1.23 16.18 3.78
N PRO A 292 -1.64 17.46 3.85
CA PRO A 292 -2.52 17.98 4.92
C PRO A 292 -3.88 17.28 5.05
N ILE A 293 -4.39 16.68 3.98
CA ILE A 293 -5.65 15.91 3.99
C ILE A 293 -5.60 14.74 4.98
N LEU A 294 -4.43 14.22 5.29
CA LEU A 294 -4.26 13.14 6.27
C LEU A 294 -4.68 13.55 7.68
N ALA A 295 -4.61 14.84 8.02
CA ALA A 295 -5.03 15.32 9.34
C ALA A 295 -6.50 14.99 9.63
N GLU A 296 -7.36 15.10 8.63
CA GLU A 296 -8.78 14.73 8.75
C GLU A 296 -9.00 13.24 8.44
N GLY A 297 -8.34 12.71 7.41
CA GLY A 297 -8.53 11.32 6.97
C GLY A 297 -8.11 10.29 8.02
N LEU A 298 -7.12 10.59 8.86
CA LEU A 298 -6.65 9.66 9.90
C LEU A 298 -7.43 9.75 11.22
N LYS A 299 -8.29 10.74 11.41
CA LYS A 299 -9.06 10.90 12.66
C LYS A 299 -9.83 9.65 13.07
N PRO A 300 -10.60 8.97 12.18
CA PRO A 300 -11.32 7.77 12.58
C PRO A 300 -10.40 6.65 13.08
N ALA A 301 -9.26 6.44 12.41
CA ALA A 301 -8.28 5.43 12.81
C ALA A 301 -7.61 5.77 14.15
N LEU A 302 -7.30 7.05 14.39
CA LEU A 302 -6.76 7.53 15.67
C LEU A 302 -7.75 7.37 16.82
N ASP A 303 -9.03 7.67 16.59
CA ASP A 303 -10.08 7.51 17.58
C ASP A 303 -10.29 6.04 17.94
N LEU A 304 -10.28 5.16 16.95
CA LEU A 304 -10.31 3.70 17.16
C LEU A 304 -9.08 3.21 17.94
N TRP A 305 -7.87 3.71 17.59
CA TRP A 305 -6.65 3.36 18.33
C TRP A 305 -6.70 3.85 19.78
N ARG A 306 -7.17 5.09 20.04
CA ARG A 306 -7.30 5.63 21.40
C ARG A 306 -8.32 4.87 22.24
N ALA A 307 -9.43 4.45 21.63
CA ALA A 307 -10.48 3.68 22.28
C ALA A 307 -10.08 2.21 22.56
N ALA A 308 -9.16 1.66 21.78
CA ALA A 308 -8.68 0.30 21.97
C ALA A 308 -7.85 0.18 23.26
N PRO A 309 -7.94 -0.93 24.02
CA PRO A 309 -7.01 -1.18 25.10
C PRO A 309 -5.57 -1.21 24.56
N PRO A 310 -4.58 -0.73 25.33
CA PRO A 310 -3.18 -0.88 24.93
C PRO A 310 -2.86 -2.33 24.63
N THR A 311 -2.12 -2.56 23.56
CA THR A 311 -1.63 -3.91 23.21
C THR A 311 -0.80 -4.45 24.37
N ALA A 312 -1.23 -5.58 24.93
CA ALA A 312 -0.62 -6.20 26.12
C ALA A 312 0.76 -6.78 25.83
#